data_40dbb29469e7eaea46d274dec36c3fba
#
_entry.id   40dbb29469e7eaea46d274dec36c3fba
#
_cell.length_a   1.000
_cell.length_b   1.000
_cell.length_c   1.000
_cell.angle_alpha   90.00
_cell.angle_beta   90.00
_cell.angle_gamma   90.00
#
_symmetry.space_group_name_H-M   'P 1'
#
loop_
_entity.id
_entity.type
_entity.pdbx_description
1 polymer ?
#
loop_
_entity_poly.entity_id
_entity_poly.type
_entity_poly.pdbx_seq_one_letter_code
_entity_poly.pdbx_strand_id
1 'polypeptide(L)'
;MEQKIEILEFGTSEEKIKILENLETTDDFKIIKKMISCLDDPDIKVRGEAFSSLILNKNEISNFLMDSLKDSRKNIRGFVTLVLANRKDAKAIPTIIPLVKDERSMVRGCALGALGHLRAKEAKDAVHSCVLDSNIEVKKSALQAMINLEEEITKEEISEISKERDSEIEQLISKLKKSGPEGI
;
A
#
# COMPACT_ATOMS: atom_id res chain seq x y z
N MET A 1 -3.45 -9.22 -29.10
CA MET A 1 -2.53 -9.24 -27.92
C MET A 1 -1.46 -8.17 -28.07
N GLU A 2 -0.63 -8.18 -29.09
CA GLU A 2 0.43 -7.19 -29.33
C GLU A 2 -0.08 -5.75 -29.34
N GLN A 3 -1.19 -5.48 -30.01
CA GLN A 3 -1.79 -4.14 -30.05
C GLN A 3 -2.18 -3.60 -28.66
N LYS A 4 -2.69 -4.45 -27.74
CA LYS A 4 -3.00 -4.02 -26.37
C LYS A 4 -1.74 -3.62 -25.60
N ILE A 5 -0.66 -4.39 -25.76
CA ILE A 5 0.63 -4.13 -25.14
C ILE A 5 1.21 -2.82 -25.66
N GLU A 6 1.15 -2.59 -26.97
CA GLU A 6 1.63 -1.38 -27.63
C GLU A 6 0.88 -0.14 -27.13
N ILE A 7 -0.47 -0.21 -27.03
CA ILE A 7 -1.28 0.88 -26.50
C ILE A 7 -0.94 1.16 -25.03
N LEU A 8 -0.82 0.14 -24.18
CA LEU A 8 -0.46 0.33 -22.79
C LEU A 8 0.95 0.95 -22.61
N GLU A 9 1.82 0.78 -23.58
CA GLU A 9 3.18 1.33 -23.56
C GLU A 9 3.26 2.75 -24.16
N PHE A 10 2.68 2.97 -25.32
CA PHE A 10 2.88 4.16 -26.15
C PHE A 10 1.61 4.95 -26.46
N GLY A 11 0.43 4.41 -26.12
CA GLY A 11 -0.84 5.06 -26.39
C GLY A 11 -1.07 6.33 -25.57
N THR A 12 -2.06 7.10 -26.00
CA THR A 12 -2.58 8.24 -25.22
C THR A 12 -3.20 7.80 -23.92
N SER A 13 -3.38 8.71 -22.95
CA SER A 13 -4.06 8.41 -21.68
C SER A 13 -5.44 7.79 -21.90
N GLU A 14 -6.21 8.33 -22.85
CA GLU A 14 -7.57 7.86 -23.17
C GLU A 14 -7.56 6.42 -23.74
N GLU A 15 -6.63 6.12 -24.64
CA GLU A 15 -6.46 4.78 -25.19
C GLU A 15 -6.04 3.76 -24.13
N LYS A 16 -5.10 4.14 -23.25
CA LYS A 16 -4.65 3.30 -22.13
C LYS A 16 -5.80 3.00 -21.17
N ILE A 17 -6.56 4.00 -20.76
CA ILE A 17 -7.72 3.83 -19.88
C ILE A 17 -8.73 2.88 -20.51
N LYS A 18 -9.11 3.12 -21.76
CA LYS A 18 -10.07 2.27 -22.48
C LYS A 18 -9.64 0.79 -22.58
N ILE A 19 -8.34 0.54 -22.68
CA ILE A 19 -7.82 -0.83 -22.66
C ILE A 19 -7.88 -1.40 -21.25
N LEU A 20 -7.42 -0.65 -20.23
CA LEU A 20 -7.38 -1.09 -18.85
C LEU A 20 -8.76 -1.50 -18.33
N GLU A 21 -9.81 -0.73 -18.62
CA GLU A 21 -11.22 -1.03 -18.27
C GLU A 21 -11.70 -2.42 -18.72
N ASN A 22 -11.03 -3.04 -19.69
CA ASN A 22 -11.42 -4.32 -20.28
C ASN A 22 -10.42 -5.46 -19.98
N LEU A 23 -9.62 -5.34 -18.92
CA LEU A 23 -8.58 -6.33 -18.58
C LEU A 23 -8.85 -7.11 -17.28
N GLU A 24 -10.05 -7.05 -16.70
CA GLU A 24 -10.42 -7.72 -15.45
C GLU A 24 -10.27 -9.25 -15.47
N THR A 25 -10.23 -9.86 -16.66
CA THR A 25 -10.15 -11.32 -16.83
C THR A 25 -8.86 -11.78 -17.50
N THR A 26 -7.90 -10.87 -17.71
CA THR A 26 -6.64 -11.26 -18.35
C THR A 26 -5.75 -12.02 -17.35
N ASP A 27 -5.16 -13.11 -17.82
CA ASP A 27 -4.10 -13.87 -17.14
C ASP A 27 -2.77 -13.81 -17.92
N ASP A 28 -2.77 -13.09 -19.05
CA ASP A 28 -1.56 -12.91 -19.85
C ASP A 28 -0.50 -12.11 -19.08
N PHE A 29 0.58 -12.78 -18.76
CA PHE A 29 1.70 -12.24 -18.00
C PHE A 29 2.27 -10.94 -18.61
N LYS A 30 2.34 -10.82 -19.95
CA LYS A 30 2.87 -9.64 -20.62
C LYS A 30 1.94 -8.44 -20.45
N ILE A 31 0.64 -8.68 -20.54
CA ILE A 31 -0.38 -7.65 -20.32
C ILE A 31 -0.39 -7.22 -18.85
N ILE A 32 -0.39 -8.17 -17.90
CA ILE A 32 -0.34 -7.87 -16.46
C ILE A 32 0.88 -7.02 -16.11
N LYS A 33 2.05 -7.36 -16.67
CA LYS A 33 3.28 -6.56 -16.48
C LYS A 33 3.14 -5.14 -16.99
N LYS A 34 2.44 -4.91 -18.10
CA LYS A 34 2.16 -3.57 -18.62
C LYS A 34 1.12 -2.84 -17.76
N MET A 35 0.08 -3.51 -17.28
CA MET A 35 -0.87 -2.94 -16.32
C MET A 35 -0.14 -2.45 -15.05
N ILE A 36 0.76 -3.26 -14.51
CA ILE A 36 1.60 -2.88 -13.36
C ILE A 36 2.47 -1.66 -13.71
N SER A 37 3.06 -1.61 -14.91
CA SER A 37 3.87 -0.44 -15.34
C SER A 37 3.03 0.84 -15.44
N CYS A 38 1.74 0.75 -15.78
CA CYS A 38 0.83 1.89 -15.80
C CYS A 38 0.57 2.49 -14.40
N LEU A 39 0.92 1.82 -13.31
CA LEU A 39 0.91 2.41 -11.96
C LEU A 39 1.95 3.53 -11.79
N ASP A 40 2.89 3.67 -12.71
CA ASP A 40 3.87 4.75 -12.74
C ASP A 40 3.69 5.70 -13.95
N ASP A 41 2.54 5.65 -14.60
CA ASP A 41 2.20 6.53 -15.72
C ASP A 41 2.19 8.00 -15.26
N PRO A 42 2.66 8.96 -16.07
CA PRO A 42 2.60 10.38 -15.75
C PRO A 42 1.17 10.87 -15.50
N ASP A 43 0.16 10.31 -16.20
CA ASP A 43 -1.24 10.67 -16.00
C ASP A 43 -1.85 9.94 -14.80
N ILE A 44 -2.36 10.72 -13.84
CA ILE A 44 -3.01 10.19 -12.62
C ILE A 44 -4.24 9.33 -12.94
N LYS A 45 -4.96 9.63 -14.03
CA LYS A 45 -6.16 8.86 -14.43
C LYS A 45 -5.76 7.47 -14.92
N VAL A 46 -4.66 7.36 -15.68
CA VAL A 46 -4.10 6.07 -16.12
C VAL A 46 -3.65 5.26 -14.91
N ARG A 47 -2.94 5.88 -13.94
CA ARG A 47 -2.55 5.20 -12.70
C ARG A 47 -3.76 4.69 -11.92
N GLY A 48 -4.80 5.52 -11.80
CA GLY A 48 -6.04 5.15 -11.12
C GLY A 48 -6.75 3.97 -11.78
N GLU A 49 -6.85 3.97 -13.11
CA GLU A 49 -7.48 2.89 -13.85
C GLU A 49 -6.65 1.60 -13.77
N ALA A 50 -5.32 1.68 -13.90
CA ALA A 50 -4.45 0.54 -13.73
C ALA A 50 -4.60 -0.09 -12.33
N PHE A 51 -4.68 0.76 -11.29
CA PHE A 51 -4.91 0.33 -9.92
C PHE A 51 -6.25 -0.41 -9.78
N SER A 52 -7.33 0.16 -10.29
CA SER A 52 -8.67 -0.44 -10.26
C SER A 52 -8.71 -1.76 -11.00
N SER A 53 -8.18 -1.80 -12.23
CA SER A 53 -8.16 -3.01 -13.07
C SER A 53 -7.37 -4.15 -12.44
N LEU A 54 -6.24 -3.85 -11.77
CA LEU A 54 -5.45 -4.86 -11.05
C LEU A 54 -6.17 -5.40 -9.82
N ILE A 55 -6.91 -4.56 -9.09
CA ILE A 55 -7.75 -5.03 -7.97
C ILE A 55 -8.88 -5.92 -8.45
N LEU A 56 -9.57 -5.52 -9.51
CA LEU A 56 -10.74 -6.21 -10.06
C LEU A 56 -10.38 -7.47 -10.87
N ASN A 57 -9.10 -7.66 -11.21
CA ASN A 57 -8.68 -8.82 -11.96
C ASN A 57 -8.99 -10.11 -11.18
N LYS A 58 -9.73 -11.03 -11.84
CA LYS A 58 -10.28 -12.25 -11.24
C LYS A 58 -9.31 -13.42 -11.19
N ASN A 59 -8.14 -13.29 -11.83
CA ASN A 59 -7.16 -14.36 -11.93
C ASN A 59 -6.12 -14.29 -10.79
N GLU A 60 -5.38 -15.38 -10.62
CA GLU A 60 -4.29 -15.50 -9.64
C GLU A 60 -3.02 -14.77 -10.13
N ILE A 61 -3.04 -13.44 -9.99
CA ILE A 61 -1.92 -12.57 -10.40
C ILE A 61 -0.97 -12.20 -9.26
N SER A 62 -1.17 -12.74 -8.07
CA SER A 62 -0.46 -12.38 -6.84
C SER A 62 1.06 -12.49 -6.96
N ASN A 63 1.57 -13.53 -7.62
CA ASN A 63 3.02 -13.70 -7.80
C ASN A 63 3.62 -12.56 -8.62
N PHE A 64 2.96 -12.13 -9.71
CA PHE A 64 3.44 -11.00 -10.52
C PHE A 64 3.42 -9.68 -9.74
N LEU A 65 2.41 -9.51 -8.89
CA LEU A 65 2.33 -8.34 -7.99
C LEU A 65 3.45 -8.38 -6.95
N MET A 66 3.66 -9.51 -6.27
CA MET A 66 4.73 -9.65 -5.27
C MET A 66 6.13 -9.44 -5.86
N ASP A 67 6.40 -9.95 -7.07
CA ASP A 67 7.67 -9.71 -7.76
C ASP A 67 7.91 -8.22 -8.02
N SER A 68 6.82 -7.47 -8.29
CA SER A 68 6.87 -6.03 -8.56
C SER A 68 7.10 -5.16 -7.32
N LEU A 69 7.04 -5.71 -6.10
CA LEU A 69 7.40 -5.01 -4.88
C LEU A 69 8.90 -4.65 -4.80
N LYS A 70 9.72 -5.20 -5.70
CA LYS A 70 11.15 -4.90 -5.83
C LYS A 70 11.46 -3.96 -7.00
N ASP A 71 10.44 -3.39 -7.68
CA ASP A 71 10.64 -2.46 -8.81
C ASP A 71 11.41 -1.22 -8.35
N SER A 72 12.27 -0.69 -9.21
CA SER A 72 13.03 0.54 -8.92
C SER A 72 12.13 1.77 -8.74
N ARG A 73 10.95 1.78 -9.37
CA ARG A 73 9.98 2.87 -9.34
C ARG A 73 9.13 2.83 -8.06
N LYS A 74 9.20 3.90 -7.28
CA LYS A 74 8.48 4.02 -6.00
C LYS A 74 6.95 3.85 -6.14
N ASN A 75 6.37 4.40 -7.22
CA ASN A 75 4.93 4.32 -7.43
C ASN A 75 4.48 2.88 -7.62
N ILE A 76 5.26 2.06 -8.34
CA ILE A 76 4.96 0.64 -8.50
C ILE A 76 5.03 -0.07 -7.16
N ARG A 77 6.14 0.07 -6.39
CA ARG A 77 6.25 -0.57 -5.08
C ARG A 77 5.09 -0.19 -4.16
N GLY A 78 4.78 1.11 -4.06
CA GLY A 78 3.71 1.60 -3.19
C GLY A 78 2.32 1.16 -3.63
N PHE A 79 1.95 1.37 -4.89
CA PHE A 79 0.61 1.04 -5.37
C PHE A 79 0.37 -0.47 -5.47
N VAL A 80 1.36 -1.27 -5.87
CA VAL A 80 1.24 -2.73 -5.86
C VAL A 80 1.00 -3.26 -4.44
N THR A 81 1.65 -2.67 -3.44
CA THR A 81 1.40 -3.01 -2.02
C THR A 81 -0.08 -2.80 -1.66
N LEU A 82 -0.66 -1.68 -2.08
CA LEU A 82 -2.09 -1.38 -1.86
C LEU A 82 -3.02 -2.27 -2.70
N VAL A 83 -2.64 -2.63 -3.93
CA VAL A 83 -3.39 -3.61 -4.75
C VAL A 83 -3.48 -4.94 -4.02
N LEU A 84 -2.35 -5.48 -3.53
CA LEU A 84 -2.31 -6.74 -2.79
C LEU A 84 -3.19 -6.70 -1.54
N ALA A 85 -3.16 -5.60 -0.79
CA ALA A 85 -4.00 -5.41 0.38
C ALA A 85 -5.50 -5.39 0.03
N ASN A 86 -5.89 -4.64 -1.01
CA ASN A 86 -7.29 -4.58 -1.47
C ASN A 86 -7.79 -5.92 -2.02
N ARG A 87 -6.92 -6.71 -2.62
CA ARG A 87 -7.21 -8.10 -3.01
C ARG A 87 -7.28 -9.06 -1.83
N LYS A 88 -7.00 -8.59 -0.61
CA LYS A 88 -6.94 -9.39 0.62
C LYS A 88 -5.94 -10.54 0.55
N ASP A 89 -4.83 -10.32 -0.15
CA ASP A 89 -3.80 -11.33 -0.35
C ASP A 89 -2.86 -11.43 0.86
N ALA A 90 -3.26 -12.23 1.84
CA ALA A 90 -2.45 -12.44 3.04
C ALA A 90 -1.09 -13.11 2.76
N LYS A 91 -0.93 -13.83 1.63
CA LYS A 91 0.35 -14.43 1.26
C LYS A 91 1.43 -13.39 0.97
N ALA A 92 1.03 -12.15 0.66
CA ALA A 92 1.94 -11.05 0.39
C ALA A 92 2.54 -10.42 1.66
N ILE A 93 1.98 -10.66 2.86
CA ILE A 93 2.42 -10.02 4.11
C ILE A 93 3.93 -10.13 4.33
N PRO A 94 4.57 -11.32 4.23
CA PRO A 94 6.01 -11.43 4.43
C PRO A 94 6.85 -10.59 3.45
N THR A 95 6.33 -10.35 2.23
CA THR A 95 7.00 -9.54 1.21
C THR A 95 6.74 -8.04 1.40
N ILE A 96 5.61 -7.67 2.04
CA ILE A 96 5.25 -6.29 2.34
C ILE A 96 6.00 -5.77 3.58
N ILE A 97 6.21 -6.59 4.62
CA ILE A 97 6.87 -6.19 5.88
C ILE A 97 8.19 -5.43 5.64
N PRO A 98 9.12 -5.88 4.79
CA PRO A 98 10.37 -5.14 4.56
C PRO A 98 10.17 -3.71 4.02
N LEU A 99 9.06 -3.44 3.33
CA LEU A 99 8.79 -2.13 2.72
C LEU A 99 8.47 -1.01 3.73
N VAL A 100 8.25 -1.33 5.01
CA VAL A 100 8.16 -0.31 6.07
C VAL A 100 9.51 0.40 6.30
N LYS A 101 10.59 -0.12 5.72
CA LYS A 101 11.94 0.47 5.74
C LYS A 101 12.38 0.98 4.37
N ASP A 102 11.46 1.12 3.41
CA ASP A 102 11.78 1.66 2.09
C ASP A 102 12.35 3.08 2.20
N GLU A 103 13.28 3.41 1.32
CA GLU A 103 13.89 4.75 1.25
C GLU A 103 12.85 5.87 1.03
N ARG A 104 11.76 5.57 0.36
CA ARG A 104 10.69 6.52 0.04
C ARG A 104 9.55 6.46 1.08
N SER A 105 9.30 7.59 1.74
CA SER A 105 8.23 7.70 2.75
C SER A 105 6.86 7.26 2.22
N MET A 106 6.55 7.56 0.95
CA MET A 106 5.32 7.12 0.30
C MET A 106 5.18 5.59 0.30
N VAL A 107 6.25 4.85 0.00
CA VAL A 107 6.22 3.37 0.00
C VAL A 107 6.09 2.84 1.42
N ARG A 108 6.79 3.43 2.41
CA ARG A 108 6.63 3.06 3.83
C ARG A 108 5.20 3.25 4.31
N GLY A 109 4.57 4.40 3.98
CA GLY A 109 3.16 4.66 4.30
C GLY A 109 2.20 3.68 3.64
N CYS A 110 2.41 3.34 2.36
CA CYS A 110 1.62 2.31 1.67
C CYS A 110 1.77 0.93 2.34
N ALA A 111 2.98 0.54 2.74
CA ALA A 111 3.23 -0.72 3.41
C ALA A 111 2.50 -0.79 4.76
N LEU A 112 2.58 0.26 5.58
CA LEU A 112 1.87 0.34 6.85
C LEU A 112 0.35 0.28 6.66
N GLY A 113 -0.19 1.03 5.70
CA GLY A 113 -1.60 0.98 5.36
C GLY A 113 -2.06 -0.41 4.91
N ALA A 114 -1.27 -1.08 4.09
CA ALA A 114 -1.53 -2.44 3.63
C ALA A 114 -1.51 -3.46 4.77
N LEU A 115 -0.49 -3.41 5.64
CA LEU A 115 -0.38 -4.31 6.80
C LEU A 115 -1.54 -4.12 7.77
N GLY A 116 -1.93 -2.87 8.04
CA GLY A 116 -3.11 -2.57 8.84
C GLY A 116 -4.41 -3.08 8.20
N HIS A 117 -4.59 -2.89 6.88
CA HIS A 117 -5.77 -3.38 6.15
C HIS A 117 -5.87 -4.91 6.16
N LEU A 118 -4.75 -5.60 6.01
CA LEU A 118 -4.66 -7.06 6.07
C LEU A 118 -4.74 -7.61 7.50
N ARG A 119 -4.76 -6.76 8.52
CA ARG A 119 -4.69 -7.13 9.94
C ARG A 119 -3.52 -8.08 10.23
N ALA A 120 -2.35 -7.76 9.69
CA ALA A 120 -1.13 -8.56 9.74
C ALA A 120 -0.49 -8.50 11.13
N LYS A 121 -0.99 -9.26 12.11
CA LYS A 121 -0.50 -9.26 13.49
C LYS A 121 0.99 -9.63 13.59
N GLU A 122 1.51 -10.43 12.68
CA GLU A 122 2.93 -10.76 12.55
C GLU A 122 3.83 -9.57 12.20
N ALA A 123 3.24 -8.47 11.72
CA ALA A 123 3.96 -7.24 11.36
C ALA A 123 4.06 -6.23 12.50
N LYS A 124 3.58 -6.53 13.71
CA LYS A 124 3.50 -5.59 14.84
C LYS A 124 4.82 -4.86 15.11
N ASP A 125 5.93 -5.58 15.21
CA ASP A 125 7.24 -4.99 15.50
C ASP A 125 7.70 -4.04 14.38
N ALA A 126 7.40 -4.39 13.11
CA ALA A 126 7.68 -3.55 11.96
C ALA A 126 6.83 -2.26 11.99
N VAL A 127 5.55 -2.36 12.35
CA VAL A 127 4.66 -1.20 12.49
C VAL A 127 5.13 -0.28 13.63
N HIS A 128 5.44 -0.82 14.81
CA HIS A 128 5.99 -0.06 15.94
C HIS A 128 7.26 0.69 15.56
N SER A 129 8.17 0.08 14.79
CA SER A 129 9.40 0.74 14.35
C SER A 129 9.18 2.02 13.54
N CYS A 130 7.97 2.25 13.02
CA CYS A 130 7.60 3.41 12.22
C CYS A 130 6.82 4.50 12.99
N VAL A 131 6.46 4.26 14.27
CA VAL A 131 5.75 5.26 15.09
C VAL A 131 6.56 6.55 15.24
N LEU A 132 7.88 6.45 15.24
CA LEU A 132 8.79 7.58 15.33
C LEU A 132 9.55 7.85 14.01
N ASP A 133 8.97 7.49 12.87
CA ASP A 133 9.54 7.77 11.54
C ASP A 133 9.83 9.26 11.36
N SER A 134 10.83 9.62 10.58
CA SER A 134 11.17 11.02 10.28
C SER A 134 10.09 11.76 9.49
N ASN A 135 9.20 11.05 8.82
CA ASN A 135 8.10 11.61 8.04
C ASN A 135 6.78 11.50 8.80
N ILE A 136 6.10 12.64 8.97
CA ILE A 136 4.86 12.71 9.76
C ILE A 136 3.72 11.85 9.19
N GLU A 137 3.58 11.74 7.88
CA GLU A 137 2.55 10.90 7.25
C GLU A 137 2.81 9.40 7.46
N VAL A 138 4.07 9.01 7.57
CA VAL A 138 4.45 7.63 7.93
C VAL A 138 4.12 7.36 9.40
N LYS A 139 4.39 8.31 10.32
CA LYS A 139 3.95 8.20 11.73
C LYS A 139 2.45 8.00 11.84
N LYS A 140 1.65 8.82 11.13
CA LYS A 140 0.18 8.67 11.10
C LYS A 140 -0.26 7.31 10.55
N SER A 141 0.38 6.85 9.48
CA SER A 141 0.12 5.54 8.90
C SER A 141 0.44 4.41 9.88
N ALA A 142 1.54 4.53 10.64
CA ALA A 142 1.90 3.56 11.67
C ALA A 142 0.86 3.52 12.81
N LEU A 143 0.45 4.67 13.34
CA LEU A 143 -0.60 4.74 14.36
C LEU A 143 -1.93 4.17 13.88
N GLN A 144 -2.32 4.45 12.62
CA GLN A 144 -3.54 3.86 12.05
C GLN A 144 -3.41 2.35 11.88
N ALA A 145 -2.24 1.86 11.45
CA ALA A 145 -1.98 0.43 11.37
C ALA A 145 -2.07 -0.24 12.74
N MET A 146 -1.51 0.35 13.80
CA MET A 146 -1.62 -0.13 15.18
C MET A 146 -3.09 -0.27 15.61
N ILE A 147 -3.94 0.74 15.32
CA ILE A 147 -5.38 0.67 15.61
C ILE A 147 -6.01 -0.55 14.92
N ASN A 148 -5.69 -0.75 13.63
CA ASN A 148 -6.25 -1.84 12.84
C ASN A 148 -5.75 -3.23 13.29
N LEU A 149 -4.55 -3.29 13.88
CA LEU A 149 -3.95 -4.51 14.43
C LEU A 149 -4.36 -4.76 15.89
N GLU A 150 -5.06 -3.80 16.51
CA GLU A 150 -5.43 -3.83 17.94
C GLU A 150 -4.18 -3.85 18.85
N GLU A 151 -3.12 -3.13 18.45
CA GLU A 151 -1.87 -3.00 19.21
C GLU A 151 -1.94 -1.81 20.18
N GLU A 152 -1.18 -1.90 21.28
CA GLU A 152 -1.08 -0.84 22.28
C GLU A 152 0.11 0.08 21.97
N ILE A 153 -0.04 1.38 22.25
CA ILE A 153 1.06 2.33 22.17
C ILE A 153 1.70 2.52 23.56
N THR A 154 3.02 2.52 23.62
CA THR A 154 3.75 2.69 24.89
C THR A 154 3.72 4.15 25.37
N LYS A 155 3.95 4.37 26.67
CA LYS A 155 4.05 5.71 27.25
C LYS A 155 5.21 6.50 26.65
N GLU A 156 6.30 5.84 26.36
CA GLU A 156 7.50 6.38 25.74
C GLU A 156 7.21 6.88 24.31
N GLU A 157 6.56 6.05 23.50
CA GLU A 157 6.14 6.42 22.14
C GLU A 157 5.18 7.61 22.17
N ILE A 158 4.19 7.62 23.07
CA ILE A 158 3.26 8.74 23.23
C ILE A 158 4.02 10.02 23.58
N SER A 159 4.93 9.96 24.55
CA SER A 159 5.71 11.12 24.99
C SER A 159 6.54 11.72 23.84
N GLU A 160 7.12 10.88 23.01
CA GLU A 160 7.97 11.31 21.91
C GLU A 160 7.16 11.87 20.74
N ILE A 161 6.13 11.16 20.29
CA ILE A 161 5.33 11.56 19.13
C ILE A 161 4.45 12.79 19.40
N SER A 162 4.02 13.01 20.66
CA SER A 162 3.23 14.19 21.06
C SER A 162 4.00 15.51 20.93
N LYS A 163 5.33 15.47 20.79
CA LYS A 163 6.14 16.67 20.52
C LYS A 163 5.85 17.30 19.16
N GLU A 164 5.27 16.54 18.22
CA GLU A 164 4.89 17.02 16.87
C GLU A 164 3.76 18.06 16.93
N ARG A 165 2.91 18.07 17.98
CA ARG A 165 1.75 18.96 18.12
C ARG A 165 0.79 18.92 16.92
N ASP A 166 0.62 17.73 16.34
CA ASP A 166 -0.28 17.49 15.20
C ASP A 166 -1.63 16.96 15.71
N SER A 167 -2.72 17.61 15.32
CA SER A 167 -4.07 17.28 15.81
C SER A 167 -4.55 15.89 15.37
N GLU A 168 -4.12 15.40 14.22
CA GLU A 168 -4.47 14.06 13.74
C GLU A 168 -3.73 12.98 14.54
N ILE A 169 -2.45 13.21 14.84
CA ILE A 169 -1.67 12.33 15.73
C ILE A 169 -2.34 12.25 17.11
N GLU A 170 -2.76 13.37 17.69
CA GLU A 170 -3.46 13.39 18.99
C GLU A 170 -4.76 12.57 18.96
N GLN A 171 -5.53 12.69 17.86
CA GLN A 171 -6.74 11.88 17.67
C GLN A 171 -6.45 10.38 17.55
N LEU A 172 -5.40 10.00 16.80
CA LEU A 172 -5.00 8.61 16.64
C LEU A 172 -4.53 8.00 17.97
N ILE A 173 -3.72 8.74 18.75
CA ILE A 173 -3.31 8.34 20.12
C ILE A 173 -4.55 8.16 21.02
N SER A 174 -5.51 9.07 20.95
CA SER A 174 -6.74 8.97 21.74
C SER A 174 -7.55 7.71 21.40
N LYS A 175 -7.58 7.31 20.13
CA LYS A 175 -8.24 6.06 19.71
C LYS A 175 -7.49 4.83 20.25
N LEU A 176 -6.17 4.80 20.16
CA LEU A 176 -5.34 3.71 20.68
C LEU A 176 -5.54 3.50 22.19
N LYS A 177 -5.59 4.60 22.98
CA LYS A 177 -5.85 4.52 24.42
C LYS A 177 -7.24 3.96 24.80
N LYS A 178 -8.25 4.18 23.96
CA LYS A 178 -9.61 3.67 24.18
C LYS A 178 -9.77 2.20 23.80
N SER A 179 -8.90 1.68 22.96
CA SER A 179 -8.92 0.28 22.51
C SER A 179 -8.15 -0.66 23.44
N GLY A 180 -7.39 -0.13 24.41
CA GLY A 180 -6.67 -0.91 25.42
C GLY A 180 -7.55 -1.43 26.54
N PRO A 181 -7.13 -2.47 27.26
CA PRO A 181 -7.94 -3.17 28.30
C PRO A 181 -8.32 -2.32 29.51
N GLU A 182 -7.79 -1.11 29.68
CA GLU A 182 -8.14 -0.16 30.78
C GLU A 182 -9.28 0.82 30.39
N GLY A 183 -9.92 0.65 29.24
CA GLY A 183 -11.00 1.49 28.73
C GLY A 183 -12.43 1.04 29.10
N ILE A 184 -12.62 0.40 30.28
CA ILE A 184 -13.93 0.10 30.87
C ILE A 184 -14.11 0.87 32.17
#